data_052481335132e1cd68f138f334cdec9d
#
_entry.id   052481335132e1cd68f138f334cdec9d
#
_cell.length_a   1.000
_cell.length_b   1.000
_cell.length_c   1.000
_cell.angle_alpha   90.00
_cell.angle_beta   90.00
_cell.angle_gamma   90.00
#
_symmetry.space_group_name_H-M   'P 1'
#
loop_
_entity.id
_entity.type
_entity.pdbx_description
1 polymer ?
#
loop_
_entity_poly.entity_id
_entity_poly.type
_entity_poly.pdbx_seq_one_letter_code
_entity_poly.pdbx_strand_id
1 'polypeptide(L)'
;MTTTSNVLYASQARPWLKYYDPNYIDQPMPECSAFDFVRQQNKNRLSETALEYYGRKFTYADFIVNTKKTAAAFRAAGVQKGDIITVVSVMTPEVIYAFYAADRIGATLNLVDPRYSADGIHEYIEEVDSHLLICLNVVYDRCRQAARRTHVERVIVLSPADSLPLPLAIGYKISNPDRNKYDSNALMWKQFIANGQDASTAGEPYDPDHACVVVHTGGTTGSPKGVMLTDRNFNALAQQFAAWHALFRKGQTLMNVMPPFIAYGYACGVHMPLALGLKVVIIPNLDPAKLGSLLLKHKPEHMFGVPSHYQQMAADPKLKNKDLSFIRNYAAGGDAISIGAEKTVNDFLAAHNVEYPLAKGYGMTEVSSAATIAA
;
A
#
# COMPACT_ATOMS: atom_id res chain seq x y z
N MET A 1 -56.89 -17.94 1.32
CA MET A 1 -55.73 -18.03 0.40
C MET A 1 -54.58 -17.29 1.08
N THR A 2 -53.73 -18.03 1.74
CA THR A 2 -52.52 -17.48 2.40
C THR A 2 -51.44 -17.26 1.34
N THR A 3 -51.21 -16.02 0.99
CA THR A 3 -50.07 -15.62 0.17
C THR A 3 -48.78 -15.88 0.97
N THR A 4 -48.15 -17.01 0.72
CA THR A 4 -46.74 -17.21 1.13
C THR A 4 -45.89 -16.19 0.41
N SER A 5 -45.51 -15.12 1.10
CA SER A 5 -44.47 -14.23 0.63
C SER A 5 -43.19 -15.06 0.49
N ASN A 6 -42.74 -15.28 -0.74
CA ASN A 6 -41.42 -15.85 -1.01
C ASN A 6 -40.40 -14.90 -0.40
N VAL A 7 -39.97 -15.17 0.82
CA VAL A 7 -38.85 -14.45 1.45
C VAL A 7 -37.59 -14.92 0.73
N LEU A 8 -37.14 -14.14 -0.24
CA LEU A 8 -35.85 -14.37 -0.89
C LEU A 8 -34.72 -14.16 0.13
N TYR A 9 -33.81 -15.12 0.24
CA TYR A 9 -32.58 -14.92 1.02
C TYR A 9 -31.80 -13.71 0.47
N ALA A 10 -31.08 -13.00 1.32
CA ALA A 10 -30.28 -11.84 0.90
C ALA A 10 -29.30 -12.19 -0.24
N SER A 11 -28.75 -13.40 -0.26
CA SER A 11 -27.90 -13.89 -1.35
C SER A 11 -28.61 -13.99 -2.70
N GLN A 12 -29.93 -14.17 -2.71
CA GLN A 12 -30.79 -14.23 -3.91
C GLN A 12 -31.30 -12.83 -4.28
N ALA A 13 -31.79 -12.08 -3.30
CA ALA A 13 -32.31 -10.74 -3.48
C ALA A 13 -31.25 -9.70 -3.79
N ARG A 14 -29.99 -9.96 -3.35
CA ARG A 14 -28.80 -9.12 -3.55
C ARG A 14 -29.08 -7.62 -3.28
N PRO A 15 -29.65 -7.23 -2.10
CA PRO A 15 -30.13 -5.88 -1.83
C PRO A 15 -29.00 -4.83 -1.83
N TRP A 16 -27.75 -5.25 -1.74
CA TRP A 16 -26.58 -4.39 -1.82
C TRP A 16 -26.30 -3.87 -3.23
N LEU A 17 -26.81 -4.53 -4.30
CA LEU A 17 -26.54 -4.13 -5.69
C LEU A 17 -27.01 -2.70 -6.00
N LYS A 18 -28.00 -2.19 -5.28
CA LYS A 18 -28.44 -0.78 -5.41
C LYS A 18 -27.36 0.25 -5.08
N TYR A 19 -26.30 -0.16 -4.37
CA TYR A 19 -25.17 0.67 -3.99
C TYR A 19 -23.97 0.54 -4.93
N TYR A 20 -24.08 -0.29 -5.97
CA TYR A 20 -23.00 -0.51 -6.92
C TYR A 20 -23.33 0.07 -8.30
N ASP A 21 -22.30 0.52 -9.01
CA ASP A 21 -22.43 0.89 -10.40
C ASP A 21 -22.74 -0.36 -11.23
N PRO A 22 -23.90 -0.42 -11.95
CA PRO A 22 -24.27 -1.58 -12.75
C PRO A 22 -23.23 -2.03 -13.77
N ASN A 23 -22.41 -1.09 -14.26
CA ASN A 23 -21.35 -1.39 -15.23
C ASN A 23 -20.23 -2.28 -14.68
N TYR A 24 -20.13 -2.43 -13.36
CA TYR A 24 -19.08 -3.22 -12.71
C TYR A 24 -19.58 -4.54 -12.09
N ILE A 25 -20.89 -4.76 -11.99
CA ILE A 25 -21.47 -5.87 -11.22
C ILE A 25 -21.11 -7.25 -11.81
N ASP A 26 -21.15 -7.37 -13.12
CA ASP A 26 -20.94 -8.65 -13.83
C ASP A 26 -19.65 -8.65 -14.65
N GLN A 27 -18.71 -7.74 -14.37
CA GLN A 27 -17.41 -7.78 -15.04
C GLN A 27 -16.60 -8.98 -14.57
N PRO A 28 -15.91 -9.68 -15.49
CA PRO A 28 -15.01 -10.77 -15.13
C PRO A 28 -13.87 -10.25 -14.28
N MET A 29 -13.38 -11.09 -13.36
CA MET A 29 -12.18 -10.75 -12.58
C MET A 29 -10.98 -10.61 -13.52
N PRO A 30 -10.10 -9.60 -13.27
CA PRO A 30 -8.90 -9.41 -14.09
C PRO A 30 -7.97 -10.62 -13.99
N GLU A 31 -7.63 -11.21 -15.13
CA GLU A 31 -6.68 -12.32 -15.24
C GLU A 31 -5.33 -11.79 -15.73
N CYS A 32 -4.65 -11.07 -14.88
CA CYS A 32 -3.32 -10.51 -15.13
C CYS A 32 -2.62 -10.19 -13.79
N SER A 33 -1.29 -9.98 -13.85
CA SER A 33 -0.55 -9.55 -12.67
C SER A 33 -1.01 -8.18 -12.16
N ALA A 34 -0.74 -7.90 -10.89
CA ALA A 34 -1.05 -6.61 -10.29
C ALA A 34 -0.37 -5.45 -11.05
N PHE A 35 0.87 -5.66 -11.50
CA PHE A 35 1.58 -4.69 -12.35
C PHE A 35 0.87 -4.45 -13.68
N ASP A 36 0.49 -5.51 -14.37
CA ASP A 36 -0.15 -5.38 -15.68
C ASP A 36 -1.55 -4.78 -15.59
N PHE A 37 -2.28 -5.06 -14.51
CA PHE A 37 -3.56 -4.41 -14.24
C PHE A 37 -3.42 -2.90 -14.12
N VAL A 38 -2.54 -2.41 -13.25
CA VAL A 38 -2.28 -0.96 -13.12
C VAL A 38 -1.84 -0.34 -14.45
N ARG A 39 -0.93 -1.00 -15.19
CA ARG A 39 -0.43 -0.54 -16.48
C ARG A 39 -1.54 -0.44 -17.53
N GLN A 40 -2.41 -1.45 -17.64
CA GLN A 40 -3.51 -1.48 -18.59
C GLN A 40 -4.56 -0.40 -18.28
N GLN A 41 -4.93 -0.22 -17.02
CA GLN A 41 -5.91 0.77 -16.59
C GLN A 41 -5.45 2.22 -16.86
N ASN A 42 -4.12 2.44 -16.92
CA ASN A 42 -3.53 3.77 -17.09
C ASN A 42 -2.78 3.97 -18.42
N LYS A 43 -2.95 3.07 -19.41
CA LYS A 43 -2.24 3.12 -20.72
C LYS A 43 -2.35 4.46 -21.45
N ASN A 44 -3.44 5.19 -21.29
CA ASN A 44 -3.71 6.48 -21.91
C ASN A 44 -3.41 7.67 -20.96
N ARG A 45 -2.78 7.45 -19.82
CA ARG A 45 -2.56 8.46 -18.76
C ARG A 45 -1.12 8.44 -18.22
N LEU A 46 -0.18 8.03 -19.06
CA LEU A 46 1.22 7.82 -18.66
C LEU A 46 1.92 9.08 -18.14
N SER A 47 1.51 10.26 -18.58
CA SER A 47 2.04 11.56 -18.12
C SER A 47 1.45 12.04 -16.80
N GLU A 48 0.38 11.41 -16.32
CA GLU A 48 -0.25 11.81 -15.07
C GLU A 48 0.51 11.32 -13.85
N THR A 49 0.38 12.05 -12.74
CA THR A 49 1.06 11.68 -11.49
C THR A 49 0.46 10.42 -10.90
N ALA A 50 1.27 9.38 -10.72
CA ALA A 50 0.93 8.15 -10.01
C ALA A 50 1.27 8.27 -8.51
N LEU A 51 2.49 8.73 -8.18
CA LEU A 51 2.98 8.80 -6.81
C LEU A 51 3.47 10.22 -6.50
N GLU A 52 3.29 10.64 -5.25
CA GLU A 52 3.89 11.85 -4.70
C GLU A 52 4.56 11.51 -3.36
N TYR A 53 5.83 11.88 -3.22
CA TYR A 53 6.63 11.62 -2.02
C TYR A 53 7.36 12.90 -1.60
N TYR A 54 6.94 13.49 -0.50
CA TYR A 54 7.46 14.78 0.02
C TYR A 54 7.47 15.91 -1.03
N GLY A 55 6.49 15.91 -1.95
CA GLY A 55 6.34 16.91 -3.01
C GLY A 55 7.03 16.54 -4.33
N ARG A 56 7.89 15.51 -4.36
CA ARG A 56 8.37 14.94 -5.62
C ARG A 56 7.29 14.08 -6.24
N LYS A 57 6.99 14.32 -7.50
CA LYS A 57 5.98 13.63 -8.27
C LYS A 57 6.62 12.62 -9.22
N PHE A 58 6.00 11.46 -9.35
CA PHE A 58 6.36 10.41 -10.28
C PHE A 58 5.12 10.10 -11.13
N THR A 59 5.28 10.15 -12.43
CA THR A 59 4.20 9.84 -13.38
C THR A 59 3.93 8.34 -13.44
N TYR A 60 2.82 7.92 -14.08
CA TYR A 60 2.59 6.51 -14.41
C TYR A 60 3.68 5.96 -15.32
N ALA A 61 4.25 6.77 -16.22
CA ALA A 61 5.42 6.37 -17.01
C ALA A 61 6.63 6.10 -16.11
N ASP A 62 6.92 6.99 -15.15
CA ASP A 62 8.02 6.81 -14.20
C ASP A 62 7.81 5.55 -13.35
N PHE A 63 6.59 5.34 -12.86
CA PHE A 63 6.22 4.13 -12.11
C PHE A 63 6.53 2.86 -12.92
N ILE A 64 6.07 2.78 -14.17
CA ILE A 64 6.31 1.63 -15.04
C ILE A 64 7.79 1.42 -15.31
N VAL A 65 8.53 2.49 -15.61
CA VAL A 65 9.97 2.42 -15.91
C VAL A 65 10.76 1.98 -14.69
N ASN A 66 10.49 2.57 -13.52
CA ASN A 66 11.21 2.21 -12.29
C ASN A 66 10.89 0.78 -11.84
N THR A 67 9.63 0.33 -11.96
CA THR A 67 9.26 -1.07 -11.70
C THR A 67 10.05 -2.03 -12.60
N LYS A 68 10.13 -1.75 -13.90
CA LYS A 68 10.90 -2.59 -14.84
C LYS A 68 12.40 -2.62 -14.52
N LYS A 69 12.98 -1.46 -14.18
CA LYS A 69 14.40 -1.39 -13.76
C LYS A 69 14.64 -2.19 -12.48
N THR A 70 13.71 -2.14 -11.52
CA THR A 70 13.80 -2.93 -10.29
C THR A 70 13.69 -4.42 -10.56
N ALA A 71 12.80 -4.85 -11.48
CA ALA A 71 12.70 -6.24 -11.92
C ALA A 71 14.00 -6.76 -12.56
N ALA A 72 14.62 -5.94 -13.42
CA ALA A 72 15.92 -6.26 -14.01
C ALA A 72 17.03 -6.37 -12.94
N ALA A 73 17.02 -5.47 -11.96
CA ALA A 73 17.99 -5.51 -10.84
C ALA A 73 17.79 -6.76 -9.96
N PHE A 74 16.56 -7.20 -9.72
CA PHE A 74 16.28 -8.46 -9.03
C PHE A 74 16.87 -9.67 -9.79
N ARG A 75 16.64 -9.74 -11.11
CA ARG A 75 17.24 -10.81 -11.93
C ARG A 75 18.76 -10.78 -11.91
N ALA A 76 19.37 -9.61 -12.03
CA ALA A 76 20.82 -9.46 -11.92
C ALA A 76 21.37 -9.86 -10.54
N ALA A 77 20.53 -9.76 -9.50
CA ALA A 77 20.84 -10.23 -8.15
C ALA A 77 20.61 -11.74 -7.97
N GLY A 78 20.14 -12.45 -9.00
CA GLY A 78 19.89 -13.89 -8.95
C GLY A 78 18.47 -14.30 -8.57
N VAL A 79 17.55 -13.35 -8.35
CA VAL A 79 16.17 -13.66 -8.00
C VAL A 79 15.47 -14.37 -9.15
N GLN A 80 14.82 -15.49 -8.82
CA GLN A 80 14.09 -16.35 -9.75
C GLN A 80 12.59 -16.38 -9.41
N LYS A 81 11.79 -16.94 -10.32
CA LYS A 81 10.39 -17.23 -10.07
C LYS A 81 10.25 -18.15 -8.85
N GLY A 82 9.37 -17.80 -7.93
CA GLY A 82 9.12 -18.54 -6.68
C GLY A 82 9.95 -18.10 -5.49
N ASP A 83 11.00 -17.27 -5.69
CA ASP A 83 11.77 -16.75 -4.58
C ASP A 83 10.96 -15.77 -3.74
N ILE A 84 11.27 -15.70 -2.46
CA ILE A 84 10.67 -14.74 -1.53
C ILE A 84 11.72 -13.70 -1.11
N ILE A 85 11.36 -12.43 -1.22
CA ILE A 85 12.20 -11.28 -0.88
C ILE A 85 11.63 -10.63 0.37
N THR A 86 12.37 -10.61 1.47
CA THR A 86 11.93 -9.92 2.69
C THR A 86 12.20 -8.42 2.61
N VAL A 87 11.21 -7.62 2.99
CA VAL A 87 11.28 -6.15 3.01
C VAL A 87 10.96 -5.61 4.39
N VAL A 88 11.93 -4.98 5.04
CA VAL A 88 11.82 -4.37 6.36
C VAL A 88 11.84 -2.85 6.22
N SER A 89 10.68 -2.26 5.95
CA SER A 89 10.61 -0.84 5.56
C SER A 89 9.27 -0.18 5.93
N VAL A 90 9.26 1.15 5.88
CA VAL A 90 8.05 1.95 5.75
C VAL A 90 7.69 2.14 4.27
N MET A 91 6.51 2.72 3.98
CA MET A 91 6.09 2.97 2.60
C MET A 91 6.99 4.03 1.94
N THR A 92 7.70 3.65 0.89
CA THR A 92 8.48 4.53 0.01
C THR A 92 8.22 4.18 -1.45
N PRO A 93 8.55 5.05 -2.42
CA PRO A 93 8.45 4.70 -3.84
C PRO A 93 9.23 3.44 -4.20
N GLU A 94 10.41 3.23 -3.60
CA GLU A 94 11.26 2.05 -3.83
C GLU A 94 10.57 0.75 -3.39
N VAL A 95 9.88 0.76 -2.25
CA VAL A 95 9.10 -0.39 -1.76
C VAL A 95 7.94 -0.70 -2.72
N ILE A 96 7.29 0.34 -3.25
CA ILE A 96 6.23 0.17 -4.25
C ILE A 96 6.80 -0.44 -5.53
N TYR A 97 7.95 0.08 -6.02
CA TYR A 97 8.60 -0.51 -7.20
C TYR A 97 9.04 -1.95 -6.95
N ALA A 98 9.57 -2.27 -5.76
CA ALA A 98 9.99 -3.61 -5.39
C ALA A 98 8.82 -4.61 -5.43
N PHE A 99 7.64 -4.22 -4.93
CA PHE A 99 6.45 -5.07 -4.97
C PHE A 99 6.07 -5.45 -6.40
N TYR A 100 5.83 -4.45 -7.25
CA TYR A 100 5.42 -4.71 -8.62
C TYR A 100 6.54 -5.34 -9.48
N ALA A 101 7.80 -5.15 -9.07
CA ALA A 101 8.93 -5.77 -9.74
C ALA A 101 9.07 -7.25 -9.38
N ALA A 102 8.89 -7.62 -8.11
CA ALA A 102 8.86 -9.00 -7.66
C ALA A 102 7.70 -9.75 -8.29
N ASP A 103 6.47 -9.21 -8.20
CA ASP A 103 5.29 -9.73 -8.89
C ASP A 103 5.57 -10.00 -10.38
N ARG A 104 6.15 -9.02 -11.08
CA ARG A 104 6.46 -9.12 -12.50
C ARG A 104 7.39 -10.26 -12.87
N ILE A 105 8.30 -10.66 -12.00
CA ILE A 105 9.25 -11.77 -12.24
C ILE A 105 8.83 -13.08 -11.56
N GLY A 106 7.62 -13.14 -11.01
CA GLY A 106 7.08 -14.30 -10.32
C GLY A 106 7.71 -14.57 -8.96
N ALA A 107 8.31 -13.55 -8.34
CA ALA A 107 8.79 -13.59 -6.97
C ALA A 107 7.77 -12.98 -6.01
N THR A 108 7.84 -13.31 -4.73
CA THR A 108 6.92 -12.87 -3.68
C THR A 108 7.61 -11.88 -2.75
N LEU A 109 6.96 -10.80 -2.33
CA LEU A 109 7.46 -9.98 -1.22
C LEU A 109 6.94 -10.47 0.12
N ASN A 110 7.82 -10.54 1.11
CA ASN A 110 7.49 -10.73 2.52
C ASN A 110 7.64 -9.38 3.24
N LEU A 111 6.54 -8.77 3.68
CA LEU A 111 6.53 -7.43 4.25
C LEU A 111 6.57 -7.47 5.77
N VAL A 112 7.62 -6.90 6.36
CA VAL A 112 7.93 -6.95 7.79
C VAL A 112 8.01 -5.55 8.39
N ASP A 113 7.46 -5.39 9.59
CA ASP A 113 7.48 -4.13 10.34
C ASP A 113 8.91 -3.77 10.78
N PRO A 114 9.44 -2.60 10.39
CA PRO A 114 10.79 -2.18 10.75
C PRO A 114 10.99 -1.90 12.26
N ARG A 115 9.92 -1.93 13.07
CA ARG A 115 9.99 -1.75 14.52
C ARG A 115 10.36 -3.03 15.28
N TYR A 116 10.28 -4.20 14.65
CA TYR A 116 10.66 -5.46 15.27
C TYR A 116 12.14 -5.50 15.70
N SER A 117 12.43 -6.31 16.70
CA SER A 117 13.79 -6.63 17.11
C SER A 117 14.53 -7.46 16.04
N ALA A 118 15.84 -7.61 16.18
CA ALA A 118 16.63 -8.48 15.29
C ALA A 118 16.10 -9.93 15.31
N ASP A 119 15.70 -10.45 16.48
CA ASP A 119 15.15 -11.80 16.60
C ASP A 119 13.78 -11.91 15.92
N GLY A 120 12.89 -10.91 16.10
CA GLY A 120 11.62 -10.91 15.39
C GLY A 120 11.77 -10.82 13.88
N ILE A 121 12.70 -10.00 13.36
CA ILE A 121 13.00 -9.95 11.92
C ILE A 121 13.58 -11.29 11.44
N HIS A 122 14.44 -11.93 12.25
CA HIS A 122 14.99 -13.24 11.95
C HIS A 122 13.89 -14.29 11.74
N GLU A 123 12.93 -14.38 12.67
CA GLU A 123 11.81 -15.32 12.57
C GLU A 123 11.03 -15.17 11.24
N TYR A 124 10.77 -13.93 10.81
CA TYR A 124 10.07 -13.68 9.55
C TYR A 124 10.90 -13.98 8.30
N ILE A 125 12.22 -13.89 8.36
CA ILE A 125 13.11 -14.29 7.26
C ILE A 125 13.15 -15.82 7.17
N GLU A 126 13.32 -16.52 8.30
CA GLU A 126 13.37 -17.98 8.38
C GLU A 126 12.05 -18.64 7.95
N GLU A 127 10.90 -18.07 8.37
CA GLU A 127 9.57 -18.58 8.03
C GLU A 127 9.37 -18.76 6.51
N VAL A 128 9.98 -17.88 5.72
CA VAL A 128 9.82 -17.86 4.26
C VAL A 128 11.09 -18.23 3.49
N ASP A 129 12.17 -18.60 4.19
CA ASP A 129 13.47 -18.92 3.61
C ASP A 129 13.97 -17.87 2.59
N SER A 130 13.99 -16.61 3.01
CA SER A 130 14.33 -15.50 2.13
C SER A 130 15.84 -15.36 1.91
N HIS A 131 16.27 -15.35 0.64
CA HIS A 131 17.69 -15.19 0.25
C HIS A 131 18.10 -13.72 0.01
N LEU A 132 17.13 -12.83 -0.15
CA LEU A 132 17.37 -11.40 -0.38
C LEU A 132 16.55 -10.57 0.61
N LEU A 133 17.24 -9.63 1.27
CA LEU A 133 16.64 -8.72 2.23
C LEU A 133 16.73 -7.28 1.73
N ILE A 134 15.63 -6.55 1.76
CA ILE A 134 15.58 -5.10 1.51
C ILE A 134 15.26 -4.42 2.84
N CYS A 135 16.05 -3.44 3.25
CA CYS A 135 15.78 -2.72 4.50
C CYS A 135 16.13 -1.23 4.43
N LEU A 136 15.51 -0.44 5.30
CA LEU A 136 15.92 0.95 5.50
C LEU A 136 17.29 1.02 6.19
N ASN A 137 18.12 2.00 5.81
CA ASN A 137 19.40 2.27 6.44
C ASN A 137 19.30 2.50 7.96
N VAL A 138 18.21 3.11 8.43
CA VAL A 138 17.99 3.38 9.86
C VAL A 138 17.73 2.13 10.70
N VAL A 139 17.42 1.00 10.08
CA VAL A 139 17.24 -0.31 10.75
C VAL A 139 18.27 -1.35 10.31
N TYR A 140 19.28 -0.95 9.51
CA TYR A 140 20.25 -1.85 8.91
C TYR A 140 20.95 -2.75 9.93
N ASP A 141 21.41 -2.23 11.06
CA ASP A 141 22.13 -3.03 12.06
C ASP A 141 21.27 -4.17 12.62
N ARG A 142 19.99 -3.94 12.85
CA ARG A 142 19.05 -5.00 13.29
C ARG A 142 18.82 -6.03 12.18
N CYS A 143 18.59 -5.57 10.96
CA CYS A 143 18.42 -6.42 9.79
C CYS A 143 19.68 -7.26 9.51
N ARG A 144 20.87 -6.67 9.62
CA ARG A 144 22.14 -7.36 9.50
C ARG A 144 22.31 -8.46 10.55
N GLN A 145 21.96 -8.18 11.81
CA GLN A 145 21.99 -9.19 12.88
C GLN A 145 21.03 -10.34 12.62
N ALA A 146 19.83 -10.04 12.18
CA ALA A 146 18.83 -11.02 11.79
C ALA A 146 19.34 -11.91 10.64
N ALA A 147 19.84 -11.29 9.57
CA ALA A 147 20.29 -11.96 8.36
C ALA A 147 21.49 -12.89 8.57
N ARG A 148 22.38 -12.61 9.53
CA ARG A 148 23.58 -13.45 9.81
C ARG A 148 23.28 -14.90 10.21
N ARG A 149 22.06 -15.17 10.63
CA ARG A 149 21.61 -16.50 11.08
C ARG A 149 20.63 -17.15 10.11
N THR A 150 20.53 -16.63 8.88
CA THR A 150 19.61 -17.07 7.84
C THR A 150 20.36 -17.32 6.53
N HIS A 151 19.64 -17.73 5.49
CA HIS A 151 20.19 -17.91 4.14
C HIS A 151 20.25 -16.60 3.32
N VAL A 152 20.09 -15.43 3.93
CA VAL A 152 20.20 -14.14 3.24
C VAL A 152 21.60 -13.92 2.69
N GLU A 153 21.73 -13.98 1.38
CA GLU A 153 22.99 -13.78 0.66
C GLU A 153 23.29 -12.30 0.40
N ARG A 154 22.25 -11.46 0.28
CA ARG A 154 22.38 -10.06 -0.09
C ARG A 154 21.40 -9.17 0.64
N VAL A 155 21.88 -7.99 1.07
CA VAL A 155 21.06 -6.97 1.72
C VAL A 155 21.03 -5.71 0.85
N ILE A 156 19.86 -5.31 0.42
CA ILE A 156 19.64 -4.06 -0.33
C ILE A 156 19.22 -2.97 0.65
N VAL A 157 19.96 -1.88 0.67
CA VAL A 157 19.73 -0.81 1.64
C VAL A 157 19.05 0.37 0.98
N LEU A 158 17.86 0.70 1.46
CA LEU A 158 17.09 1.88 1.09
C LEU A 158 17.43 3.04 2.01
N SER A 159 17.43 4.26 1.46
CA SER A 159 17.41 5.48 2.25
C SER A 159 16.10 6.22 2.05
N PRO A 160 15.49 6.78 3.10
CA PRO A 160 14.37 7.71 2.90
C PRO A 160 14.68 8.86 1.93
N ALA A 161 15.96 9.18 1.75
CA ALA A 161 16.44 10.22 0.85
C ALA A 161 16.50 9.82 -0.62
N ASP A 162 16.34 8.53 -0.98
CA ASP A 162 16.53 8.07 -2.37
C ASP A 162 15.53 8.70 -3.34
N SER A 163 14.30 8.91 -2.88
CA SER A 163 13.23 9.55 -3.65
C SER A 163 12.85 10.95 -3.16
N LEU A 164 13.54 11.54 -2.19
CA LEU A 164 13.26 12.93 -1.78
C LEU A 164 13.61 13.93 -2.91
N PRO A 165 12.94 15.10 -2.96
CA PRO A 165 13.41 16.24 -3.72
C PRO A 165 14.84 16.61 -3.31
N LEU A 166 15.68 17.02 -4.27
CA LEU A 166 17.12 17.24 -4.04
C LEU A 166 17.44 18.12 -2.82
N PRO A 167 16.78 19.27 -2.58
CA PRO A 167 17.06 20.08 -1.39
C PRO A 167 16.75 19.33 -0.08
N LEU A 168 15.64 18.58 -0.05
CA LEU A 168 15.26 17.79 1.13
C LEU A 168 16.20 16.59 1.32
N ALA A 169 16.67 15.97 0.24
CA ALA A 169 17.61 14.86 0.30
C ALA A 169 18.97 15.30 0.90
N ILE A 170 19.46 16.48 0.50
CA ILE A 170 20.68 17.07 1.08
C ILE A 170 20.47 17.39 2.57
N GLY A 171 19.38 18.09 2.90
CA GLY A 171 19.05 18.41 4.29
C GLY A 171 18.91 17.17 5.17
N TYR A 172 18.24 16.12 4.66
CA TYR A 172 18.10 14.85 5.36
C TYR A 172 19.45 14.20 5.66
N LYS A 173 20.35 14.13 4.67
CA LYS A 173 21.69 13.53 4.83
C LYS A 173 22.56 14.30 5.83
N ILE A 174 22.46 15.62 5.86
CA ILE A 174 23.18 16.46 6.83
C ILE A 174 22.64 16.21 8.26
N SER A 175 21.31 16.20 8.41
CA SER A 175 20.65 16.01 9.72
C SER A 175 20.70 14.57 10.22
N ASN A 176 20.82 13.61 9.32
CA ASN A 176 20.85 12.18 9.61
C ASN A 176 22.06 11.52 8.91
N PRO A 177 23.28 11.81 9.36
CA PRO A 177 24.47 11.21 8.75
C PRO A 177 24.41 9.69 8.91
N ASP A 178 24.60 8.99 7.80
CA ASP A 178 24.66 7.54 7.82
C ASP A 178 25.96 7.07 8.45
N ARG A 179 25.86 6.41 9.61
CA ARG A 179 27.01 5.90 10.39
C ARG A 179 27.10 4.37 10.35
N ASN A 180 26.29 3.71 9.53
CA ASN A 180 26.30 2.27 9.44
C ASN A 180 27.64 1.76 8.88
N LYS A 181 28.09 0.63 9.43
CA LYS A 181 29.17 -0.16 8.85
C LYS A 181 28.53 -1.27 8.01
N TYR A 182 28.55 -1.07 6.70
CA TYR A 182 27.94 -2.01 5.76
C TYR A 182 28.86 -3.21 5.54
N ASP A 183 28.28 -4.41 5.58
CA ASP A 183 28.96 -5.65 5.23
C ASP A 183 29.17 -5.72 3.71
N SER A 184 30.06 -6.59 3.24
CA SER A 184 30.41 -6.70 1.82
C SER A 184 29.27 -7.16 0.91
N ASN A 185 28.23 -7.80 1.49
CA ASN A 185 27.03 -8.23 0.79
C ASN A 185 25.91 -7.17 0.78
N ALA A 186 26.14 -5.99 1.38
CA ALA A 186 25.18 -4.88 1.36
C ALA A 186 25.38 -4.01 0.12
N LEU A 187 24.26 -3.70 -0.56
CA LEU A 187 24.23 -2.80 -1.72
C LEU A 187 23.24 -1.66 -1.46
N MET A 188 23.67 -0.42 -1.71
CA MET A 188 22.75 0.71 -1.73
C MET A 188 21.77 0.60 -2.89
N TRP A 189 20.54 1.03 -2.71
CA TRP A 189 19.49 0.96 -3.72
C TRP A 189 19.92 1.42 -5.11
N LYS A 190 20.64 2.54 -5.19
CA LYS A 190 21.13 3.07 -6.48
C LYS A 190 22.11 2.14 -7.19
N GLN A 191 23.01 1.51 -6.44
CA GLN A 191 23.96 0.52 -6.97
C GLN A 191 23.21 -0.73 -7.42
N PHE A 192 22.27 -1.20 -6.60
CA PHE A 192 21.42 -2.33 -6.95
C PHE A 192 20.67 -2.11 -8.28
N ILE A 193 20.05 -0.94 -8.46
CA ILE A 193 19.36 -0.60 -9.73
C ILE A 193 20.36 -0.51 -10.91
N ALA A 194 21.55 0.06 -10.68
CA ALA A 194 22.58 0.17 -11.73
C ALA A 194 23.08 -1.19 -12.20
N ASN A 195 23.19 -2.16 -11.30
CA ASN A 195 23.63 -3.52 -11.63
C ASN A 195 22.64 -4.28 -12.54
N GLY A 196 21.40 -3.83 -12.63
CA GLY A 196 20.36 -4.43 -13.47
C GLY A 196 20.25 -3.88 -14.90
N GLN A 197 21.13 -2.96 -15.32
CA GLN A 197 20.95 -2.23 -16.60
C GLN A 197 20.85 -3.15 -17.81
N ASP A 198 21.61 -4.23 -17.85
CA ASP A 198 21.69 -5.17 -18.97
C ASP A 198 20.81 -6.42 -18.78
N ALA A 199 20.09 -6.51 -17.67
CA ALA A 199 19.23 -7.65 -17.38
C ALA A 199 17.85 -7.52 -18.05
N SER A 200 17.19 -8.66 -18.27
CA SER A 200 15.86 -8.68 -18.88
C SER A 200 14.82 -7.96 -18.03
N THR A 201 14.01 -7.13 -18.68
CA THR A 201 12.81 -6.50 -18.10
C THR A 201 11.52 -7.24 -18.43
N ALA A 202 11.57 -8.42 -19.06
CA ALA A 202 10.39 -9.21 -19.41
C ALA A 202 9.61 -9.62 -18.13
N GLY A 203 8.30 -9.77 -18.25
CA GLY A 203 7.47 -10.34 -17.17
C GLY A 203 7.37 -11.85 -17.32
N GLU A 204 7.09 -12.54 -16.23
CA GLU A 204 6.65 -13.92 -16.24
C GLU A 204 5.19 -14.00 -16.73
N PRO A 205 4.77 -15.12 -17.33
CA PRO A 205 3.37 -15.38 -17.61
C PRO A 205 2.54 -15.30 -16.32
N TYR A 206 1.33 -14.75 -16.43
CA TYR A 206 0.40 -14.69 -15.32
C TYR A 206 0.05 -16.08 -14.79
N ASP A 207 0.08 -16.21 -13.50
CA ASP A 207 -0.30 -17.41 -12.75
C ASP A 207 -1.29 -17.01 -11.68
N PRO A 208 -2.57 -17.44 -11.75
CA PRO A 208 -3.62 -17.03 -10.79
C PRO A 208 -3.36 -17.48 -9.36
N ASP A 209 -2.54 -18.50 -9.16
CA ASP A 209 -2.21 -19.07 -7.86
C ASP A 209 -0.89 -18.52 -7.29
N HIS A 210 -0.18 -17.69 -8.06
CA HIS A 210 1.04 -17.03 -7.59
C HIS A 210 0.73 -16.04 -6.47
N ALA A 211 1.37 -16.22 -5.31
CA ALA A 211 1.33 -15.24 -4.24
C ALA A 211 2.28 -14.09 -4.54
N CYS A 212 1.76 -12.88 -4.75
CA CYS A 212 2.59 -11.70 -4.96
C CYS A 212 3.14 -11.10 -3.66
N VAL A 213 2.52 -11.42 -2.50
CA VAL A 213 2.95 -10.91 -1.20
C VAL A 213 2.57 -11.83 -0.05
N VAL A 214 3.42 -11.86 0.97
CA VAL A 214 3.12 -12.36 2.32
C VAL A 214 2.96 -11.17 3.25
N VAL A 215 1.83 -11.12 3.97
CA VAL A 215 1.53 -10.10 4.98
C VAL A 215 1.20 -10.79 6.30
N HIS A 216 1.89 -10.41 7.36
CA HIS A 216 1.73 -11.06 8.66
C HIS A 216 0.56 -10.48 9.45
N THR A 217 -0.25 -11.36 10.04
CA THR A 217 -1.35 -10.93 10.92
C THR A 217 -0.83 -10.56 12.30
N GLY A 218 -1.41 -9.55 12.92
CA GLY A 218 -1.24 -9.29 14.35
C GLY A 218 -1.97 -10.37 15.14
N GLY A 219 -1.25 -11.42 15.59
CA GLY A 219 -1.85 -12.51 16.35
C GLY A 219 -2.44 -12.00 17.68
N THR A 220 -3.75 -12.12 17.86
CA THR A 220 -4.42 -11.86 19.14
C THR A 220 -4.36 -13.07 20.07
N THR A 221 -4.06 -14.27 19.57
CA THR A 221 -4.14 -15.55 20.31
C THR A 221 -3.03 -16.55 19.98
N GLY A 222 -1.99 -16.19 19.21
CA GLY A 222 -0.91 -17.09 18.79
C GLY A 222 0.20 -16.39 18.03
N SER A 223 1.15 -17.15 17.49
CA SER A 223 2.19 -16.62 16.61
C SER A 223 1.56 -15.94 15.39
N PRO A 224 2.11 -14.81 14.93
CA PRO A 224 1.68 -14.18 13.68
C PRO A 224 1.71 -15.18 12.53
N LYS A 225 0.74 -15.11 11.62
CA LYS A 225 0.67 -15.99 10.44
C LYS A 225 0.99 -15.19 9.20
N GLY A 226 1.84 -15.72 8.34
CA GLY A 226 2.10 -15.18 7.00
C GLY A 226 0.93 -15.51 6.06
N VAL A 227 0.12 -14.51 5.75
CA VAL A 227 -0.99 -14.64 4.80
C VAL A 227 -0.48 -14.39 3.40
N MET A 228 -0.60 -15.38 2.54
CA MET A 228 -0.24 -15.30 1.13
C MET A 228 -1.40 -14.69 0.33
N LEU A 229 -1.13 -13.56 -0.35
CA LEU A 229 -2.12 -12.88 -1.19
C LEU A 229 -1.66 -12.91 -2.64
N THR A 230 -2.60 -13.23 -3.54
CA THR A 230 -2.34 -13.31 -4.99
C THR A 230 -2.66 -11.99 -5.68
N ASP A 231 -2.19 -11.83 -6.92
CA ASP A 231 -2.60 -10.74 -7.83
C ASP A 231 -4.11 -10.66 -7.96
N ARG A 232 -4.75 -11.81 -8.07
CA ARG A 232 -6.20 -11.91 -8.19
C ARG A 232 -6.91 -11.30 -6.98
N ASN A 233 -6.38 -11.49 -5.77
CA ASN A 233 -6.92 -10.88 -4.56
C ASN A 233 -6.86 -9.34 -4.64
N PHE A 234 -5.71 -8.79 -5.04
CA PHE A 234 -5.51 -7.35 -5.17
C PHE A 234 -6.36 -6.73 -6.29
N ASN A 235 -6.39 -7.37 -7.46
CA ASN A 235 -7.14 -6.90 -8.62
C ASN A 235 -8.64 -6.95 -8.35
N ALA A 236 -9.15 -8.02 -7.72
CA ALA A 236 -10.55 -8.15 -7.31
C ALA A 236 -10.96 -7.05 -6.36
N LEU A 237 -10.13 -6.76 -5.34
CA LEU A 237 -10.39 -5.66 -4.41
C LEU A 237 -10.51 -4.32 -5.15
N ALA A 238 -9.57 -4.02 -6.04
CA ALA A 238 -9.61 -2.77 -6.81
C ALA A 238 -10.86 -2.67 -7.69
N GLN A 239 -11.30 -3.78 -8.30
CA GLN A 239 -12.52 -3.82 -9.10
C GLN A 239 -13.78 -3.63 -8.24
N GLN A 240 -13.83 -4.21 -7.05
CA GLN A 240 -14.92 -4.01 -6.10
C GLN A 240 -15.04 -2.55 -5.66
N PHE A 241 -13.90 -1.88 -5.41
CA PHE A 241 -13.91 -0.44 -5.13
C PHE A 241 -14.35 0.40 -6.33
N ALA A 242 -13.99 0.01 -7.55
CA ALA A 242 -14.49 0.65 -8.77
C ALA A 242 -16.02 0.58 -8.88
N ALA A 243 -16.61 -0.54 -8.43
CA ALA A 243 -18.06 -0.74 -8.43
C ALA A 243 -18.78 0.10 -7.36
N TRP A 244 -18.09 0.60 -6.35
CA TRP A 244 -18.71 1.35 -5.26
C TRP A 244 -18.99 2.81 -5.67
N HIS A 245 -20.16 3.04 -6.23
CA HIS A 245 -20.80 4.33 -6.51
C HIS A 245 -19.96 5.42 -7.18
N ALA A 246 -19.02 5.07 -8.05
CA ALA A 246 -18.21 6.06 -8.79
C ALA A 246 -17.60 7.20 -7.94
N LEU A 247 -17.37 6.96 -6.64
CA LEU A 247 -16.75 7.93 -5.75
C LEU A 247 -15.31 8.24 -6.16
N PHE A 248 -14.67 7.25 -6.78
CA PHE A 248 -13.27 7.37 -7.24
C PHE A 248 -13.25 7.83 -8.70
N ARG A 249 -12.69 9.01 -8.94
CA ARG A 249 -12.48 9.53 -10.28
C ARG A 249 -11.00 9.57 -10.61
N LYS A 250 -10.65 9.17 -11.82
CA LYS A 250 -9.28 9.22 -12.33
C LYS A 250 -8.67 10.61 -12.12
N GLY A 251 -7.43 10.68 -11.62
CA GLY A 251 -6.73 11.92 -11.32
C GLY A 251 -6.96 12.49 -9.93
N GLN A 252 -7.94 11.99 -9.17
CA GLN A 252 -8.09 12.34 -7.76
C GLN A 252 -6.92 11.83 -6.93
N THR A 253 -6.81 12.35 -5.71
CA THR A 253 -5.71 12.06 -4.79
C THR A 253 -6.18 11.18 -3.65
N LEU A 254 -5.47 10.08 -3.42
CA LEU A 254 -5.54 9.33 -2.17
C LEU A 254 -4.28 9.61 -1.34
N MET A 255 -4.46 10.02 -0.08
CA MET A 255 -3.35 10.15 0.86
C MET A 255 -3.20 8.83 1.63
N ASN A 256 -2.10 8.12 1.39
CA ASN A 256 -1.79 6.88 2.08
C ASN A 256 -0.97 7.16 3.34
N VAL A 257 -1.58 6.91 4.48
CA VAL A 257 -0.99 7.05 5.84
C VAL A 257 -0.75 5.71 6.50
N MET A 258 -1.09 4.61 5.82
CA MET A 258 -0.99 3.26 6.38
C MET A 258 0.33 2.59 5.97
N PRO A 259 0.94 1.78 6.85
CA PRO A 259 2.22 1.14 6.56
C PRO A 259 2.11 0.00 5.53
N PRO A 260 3.21 -0.35 4.82
CA PRO A 260 3.20 -1.38 3.78
C PRO A 260 3.03 -2.81 4.31
N PHE A 261 3.44 -3.06 5.55
CA PHE A 261 3.45 -4.39 6.16
C PHE A 261 2.09 -4.83 6.73
N ILE A 262 1.02 -4.10 6.43
CA ILE A 262 -0.37 -4.51 6.65
C ILE A 262 -1.13 -4.46 5.33
N ALA A 263 -2.00 -5.44 5.08
CA ALA A 263 -2.77 -5.53 3.83
C ALA A 263 -3.55 -4.24 3.53
N TYR A 264 -4.10 -3.59 4.56
CA TYR A 264 -4.83 -2.33 4.44
C TYR A 264 -3.98 -1.22 3.79
N GLY A 265 -2.71 -1.08 4.22
CA GLY A 265 -1.83 -0.05 3.70
C GLY A 265 -1.38 -0.29 2.26
N TYR A 266 -1.22 -1.57 1.87
CA TYR A 266 -0.78 -1.89 0.52
C TYR A 266 -1.96 -2.04 -0.46
N ALA A 267 -2.94 -2.86 -0.14
CA ALA A 267 -4.07 -3.14 -1.03
C ALA A 267 -4.96 -1.90 -1.25
N CYS A 268 -5.42 -1.27 -0.17
CA CYS A 268 -6.28 -0.07 -0.25
C CYS A 268 -5.49 1.24 -0.40
N GLY A 269 -4.25 1.29 0.10
CA GLY A 269 -3.44 2.52 0.09
C GLY A 269 -2.56 2.70 -1.14
N VAL A 270 -2.25 1.62 -1.89
CA VAL A 270 -1.36 1.66 -3.06
C VAL A 270 -2.02 1.02 -4.28
N HIS A 271 -2.34 -0.29 -4.22
CA HIS A 271 -2.75 -1.00 -5.42
C HIS A 271 -4.10 -0.51 -5.96
N MET A 272 -5.11 -0.47 -5.11
CA MET A 272 -6.45 -0.01 -5.50
C MET A 272 -6.42 1.40 -6.12
N PRO A 273 -5.83 2.43 -5.48
CA PRO A 273 -5.84 3.77 -6.08
C PRO A 273 -5.03 3.84 -7.38
N LEU A 274 -3.90 3.15 -7.52
CA LEU A 274 -3.16 3.10 -8.77
C LEU A 274 -3.95 2.41 -9.87
N ALA A 275 -4.63 1.30 -9.58
CA ALA A 275 -5.50 0.60 -10.51
C ALA A 275 -6.68 1.48 -10.97
N LEU A 276 -7.24 2.31 -10.07
CA LEU A 276 -8.33 3.24 -10.38
C LEU A 276 -7.85 4.54 -11.05
N GLY A 277 -6.56 4.72 -11.26
CA GLY A 277 -6.00 5.91 -11.92
C GLY A 277 -5.93 7.14 -11.02
N LEU A 278 -5.79 6.95 -9.71
CA LEU A 278 -5.61 8.01 -8.73
C LEU A 278 -4.12 8.32 -8.52
N LYS A 279 -3.85 9.52 -8.00
CA LYS A 279 -2.55 9.87 -7.45
C LYS A 279 -2.45 9.40 -6.00
N VAL A 280 -1.39 8.72 -5.63
CA VAL A 280 -1.09 8.31 -4.25
C VAL A 280 -0.08 9.28 -3.64
N VAL A 281 -0.49 10.02 -2.59
CA VAL A 281 0.42 10.79 -1.74
C VAL A 281 0.91 9.88 -0.61
N ILE A 282 2.20 9.59 -0.59
CA ILE A 282 2.82 8.67 0.36
C ILE A 282 3.25 9.44 1.61
N ILE A 283 2.70 9.06 2.77
CA ILE A 283 3.11 9.55 4.09
C ILE A 283 3.72 8.38 4.87
N PRO A 284 5.03 8.17 4.81
CA PRO A 284 5.67 6.96 5.33
C PRO A 284 5.58 6.80 6.85
N ASN A 285 5.53 7.91 7.56
CA ASN A 285 5.37 7.95 9.01
C ASN A 285 4.48 9.14 9.37
N LEU A 286 3.22 8.87 9.62
CA LEU A 286 2.27 9.90 10.02
C LEU A 286 2.56 10.32 11.46
N ASP A 287 2.94 11.59 11.62
CA ASP A 287 2.83 12.29 12.90
C ASP A 287 1.39 12.82 12.99
N PRO A 288 0.57 12.27 13.90
CA PRO A 288 -0.82 12.67 14.01
C PRO A 288 -1.02 14.20 14.21
N ALA A 289 -0.11 14.88 14.87
CA ALA A 289 -0.15 16.34 15.06
C ALA A 289 0.05 17.14 13.77
N LYS A 290 0.48 16.48 12.69
CA LYS A 290 0.68 17.08 11.37
C LYS A 290 -0.46 16.77 10.39
N LEU A 291 -1.42 15.94 10.78
CA LEU A 291 -2.48 15.47 9.88
C LEU A 291 -3.24 16.65 9.26
N GLY A 292 -3.74 17.60 10.05
CA GLY A 292 -4.45 18.76 9.52
C GLY A 292 -3.63 19.59 8.54
N SER A 293 -2.32 19.78 8.81
CA SER A 293 -1.43 20.48 7.87
C SER A 293 -1.24 19.72 6.56
N LEU A 294 -1.18 18.37 6.62
CA LEU A 294 -1.07 17.51 5.44
C LEU A 294 -2.36 17.55 4.62
N LEU A 295 -3.52 17.53 5.27
CA LEU A 295 -4.83 17.65 4.60
C LEU A 295 -4.95 18.98 3.86
N LEU A 296 -4.61 20.09 4.50
CA LEU A 296 -4.66 21.42 3.86
C LEU A 296 -3.65 21.56 2.71
N LYS A 297 -2.49 20.91 2.83
CA LYS A 297 -1.44 20.95 1.80
C LYS A 297 -1.79 20.11 0.58
N HIS A 298 -2.20 18.89 0.77
CA HIS A 298 -2.39 17.92 -0.31
C HIS A 298 -3.82 17.86 -0.82
N LYS A 299 -4.79 18.34 -0.03
CA LYS A 299 -6.25 18.31 -0.32
C LYS A 299 -6.70 16.97 -0.90
N PRO A 300 -6.42 15.83 -0.21
CA PRO A 300 -6.75 14.53 -0.74
C PRO A 300 -8.26 14.31 -0.72
N GLU A 301 -8.81 13.90 -1.85
CA GLU A 301 -10.22 13.51 -1.93
C GLU A 301 -10.51 12.23 -1.16
N HIS A 302 -9.48 11.37 -1.01
CA HIS A 302 -9.60 10.06 -0.37
C HIS A 302 -8.51 9.85 0.67
N MET A 303 -8.88 9.24 1.80
CA MET A 303 -7.96 8.76 2.81
C MET A 303 -8.52 7.52 3.49
N PHE A 304 -7.70 6.49 3.63
CA PHE A 304 -8.02 5.31 4.42
C PHE A 304 -7.12 5.29 5.66
N GLY A 305 -7.75 5.17 6.82
CA GLY A 305 -7.05 5.26 8.08
C GLY A 305 -7.74 4.52 9.21
N VAL A 306 -7.19 4.61 10.40
CA VAL A 306 -7.81 4.09 11.62
C VAL A 306 -8.67 5.16 12.31
N PRO A 307 -9.64 4.79 13.15
CA PRO A 307 -10.54 5.74 13.82
C PRO A 307 -9.83 6.90 14.52
N SER A 308 -8.69 6.65 15.17
CA SER A 308 -7.91 7.67 15.88
C SER A 308 -7.39 8.77 14.96
N HIS A 309 -7.10 8.50 13.68
CA HIS A 309 -6.72 9.53 12.72
C HIS A 309 -7.83 10.56 12.50
N TYR A 310 -9.06 10.10 12.40
CA TYR A 310 -10.23 10.96 12.18
C TYR A 310 -10.65 11.72 13.42
N GLN A 311 -10.55 11.11 14.61
CA GLN A 311 -10.74 11.81 15.88
C GLN A 311 -9.73 12.95 16.05
N GLN A 312 -8.47 12.70 15.69
CA GLN A 312 -7.42 13.70 15.73
C GLN A 312 -7.62 14.80 14.69
N MET A 313 -8.08 14.46 13.50
CA MET A 313 -8.49 15.44 12.48
C MET A 313 -9.58 16.36 13.01
N ALA A 314 -10.62 15.81 13.62
CA ALA A 314 -11.73 16.59 14.19
C ALA A 314 -11.32 17.50 15.34
N ALA A 315 -10.26 17.13 16.07
CA ALA A 315 -9.70 17.91 17.18
C ALA A 315 -8.59 18.91 16.77
N ASP A 316 -8.12 18.89 15.51
CA ASP A 316 -7.00 19.73 15.07
C ASP A 316 -7.40 21.21 14.91
N PRO A 317 -6.87 22.13 15.75
CA PRO A 317 -7.22 23.54 15.68
C PRO A 317 -6.85 24.21 14.33
N LYS A 318 -5.92 23.63 13.56
CA LYS A 318 -5.54 24.14 12.23
C LYS A 318 -6.66 24.00 11.21
N LEU A 319 -7.59 23.07 11.45
CA LEU A 319 -8.74 22.84 10.56
C LEU A 319 -9.96 23.69 10.95
N LYS A 320 -9.93 24.36 12.10
CA LYS A 320 -11.03 25.22 12.53
C LYS A 320 -11.38 26.24 11.44
N ASN A 321 -12.64 26.32 11.06
CA ASN A 321 -13.18 27.21 10.02
C ASN A 321 -12.54 27.01 8.63
N LYS A 322 -11.97 25.85 8.33
CA LYS A 322 -11.45 25.53 7.00
C LYS A 322 -12.52 24.84 6.17
N ASP A 323 -12.58 25.19 4.89
CA ASP A 323 -13.39 24.44 3.94
C ASP A 323 -12.67 23.13 3.57
N LEU A 324 -13.34 22.01 3.81
CA LEU A 324 -12.85 20.65 3.50
C LEU A 324 -13.72 19.96 2.44
N SER A 325 -14.45 20.72 1.65
CA SER A 325 -15.35 20.22 0.59
C SER A 325 -14.65 19.38 -0.49
N PHE A 326 -13.31 19.38 -0.52
CA PHE A 326 -12.53 18.49 -1.37
C PHE A 326 -12.63 17.00 -0.94
N ILE A 327 -12.97 16.72 0.31
CA ILE A 327 -13.09 15.35 0.84
C ILE A 327 -14.29 14.65 0.18
N ARG A 328 -14.04 13.49 -0.42
CA ARG A 328 -15.06 12.67 -1.08
C ARG A 328 -15.30 11.35 -0.36
N ASN A 329 -14.24 10.68 0.06
CA ASN A 329 -14.35 9.41 0.76
C ASN A 329 -13.22 9.25 1.76
N TYR A 330 -13.56 9.42 3.01
CA TYR A 330 -12.70 9.05 4.14
C TYR A 330 -13.30 7.83 4.82
N ALA A 331 -12.49 6.78 4.98
CA ALA A 331 -12.94 5.51 5.53
C ALA A 331 -12.08 5.08 6.73
N ALA A 332 -12.74 4.79 7.83
CA ALA A 332 -12.12 4.21 9.02
C ALA A 332 -12.19 2.69 8.98
N GLY A 333 -11.07 2.03 9.21
CA GLY A 333 -10.97 0.57 9.30
C GLY A 333 -9.82 0.15 10.21
N GLY A 334 -9.67 -1.16 10.42
CA GLY A 334 -8.59 -1.75 11.20
C GLY A 334 -8.76 -1.68 12.72
N ASP A 335 -9.73 -0.92 13.21
CA ASP A 335 -10.07 -0.84 14.63
C ASP A 335 -11.54 -0.45 14.80
N ALA A 336 -12.10 -0.64 16.00
CA ALA A 336 -13.46 -0.26 16.34
C ALA A 336 -13.59 1.26 16.55
N ILE A 337 -14.68 1.85 16.09
CA ILE A 337 -15.06 3.22 16.37
C ILE A 337 -16.32 3.25 17.24
N SER A 338 -16.29 3.98 18.35
CA SER A 338 -17.48 4.14 19.18
C SER A 338 -18.51 5.08 18.51
N ILE A 339 -19.79 4.90 18.82
CA ILE A 339 -20.88 5.73 18.29
C ILE A 339 -20.64 7.23 18.60
N GLY A 340 -20.14 7.54 19.78
CA GLY A 340 -19.83 8.93 20.15
C GLY A 340 -18.68 9.54 19.33
N ALA A 341 -17.62 8.75 19.08
CA ALA A 341 -16.49 9.19 18.26
C ALA A 341 -16.90 9.36 16.78
N GLU A 342 -17.68 8.42 16.25
CA GLU A 342 -18.25 8.52 14.89
C GLU A 342 -19.09 9.79 14.74
N LYS A 343 -20.00 10.04 15.70
CA LYS A 343 -20.83 11.24 15.68
C LYS A 343 -19.97 12.51 15.69
N THR A 344 -18.96 12.59 16.55
CA THR A 344 -18.07 13.75 16.63
C THR A 344 -17.37 14.01 15.30
N VAL A 345 -16.87 12.96 14.64
CA VAL A 345 -16.21 13.08 13.34
C VAL A 345 -17.19 13.52 12.25
N ASN A 346 -18.40 12.95 12.22
CA ASN A 346 -19.41 13.29 11.22
C ASN A 346 -19.94 14.73 11.41
N ASP A 347 -20.15 15.17 12.65
CA ASP A 347 -20.53 16.56 12.95
C ASP A 347 -19.44 17.53 12.48
N PHE A 348 -18.15 17.17 12.69
CA PHE A 348 -17.04 17.95 12.18
C PHE A 348 -17.01 18.00 10.65
N LEU A 349 -17.14 16.88 9.95
CA LEU A 349 -17.16 16.82 8.49
C LEU A 349 -18.28 17.70 7.92
N ALA A 350 -19.49 17.57 8.44
CA ALA A 350 -20.64 18.39 8.03
C ALA A 350 -20.41 19.89 8.25
N ALA A 351 -19.83 20.28 9.40
CA ALA A 351 -19.53 21.68 9.70
C ALA A 351 -18.42 22.28 8.80
N HIS A 352 -17.70 21.44 8.06
CA HIS A 352 -16.60 21.83 7.14
C HIS A 352 -16.94 21.58 5.67
N ASN A 353 -18.23 21.54 5.32
CA ASN A 353 -18.77 21.37 3.96
C ASN A 353 -18.43 20.04 3.29
N VAL A 354 -18.18 18.99 4.04
CA VAL A 354 -17.97 17.66 3.48
C VAL A 354 -19.34 17.01 3.22
N GLU A 355 -19.53 16.52 2.00
CA GLU A 355 -20.81 15.99 1.51
C GLU A 355 -21.14 14.61 2.12
N TYR A 356 -20.12 13.78 2.32
CA TYR A 356 -20.31 12.40 2.76
C TYR A 356 -19.80 12.18 4.18
N PRO A 357 -20.51 11.38 5.00
CA PRO A 357 -20.02 11.01 6.32
C PRO A 357 -18.81 10.10 6.25
N LEU A 358 -18.17 9.86 7.41
CA LEU A 358 -17.08 8.91 7.53
C LEU A 358 -17.58 7.50 7.21
N ALA A 359 -17.05 6.90 6.15
CA ALA A 359 -17.31 5.50 5.83
C ALA A 359 -16.61 4.58 6.85
N LYS A 360 -17.20 3.40 7.10
CA LYS A 360 -16.63 2.38 7.99
C LYS A 360 -16.35 1.12 7.22
N GLY A 361 -15.11 0.65 7.29
CA GLY A 361 -14.67 -0.58 6.66
C GLY A 361 -14.35 -1.66 7.69
N TYR A 362 -14.88 -2.86 7.47
CA TYR A 362 -14.41 -4.09 8.13
C TYR A 362 -13.58 -4.90 7.15
N GLY A 363 -12.49 -5.46 7.64
CA GLY A 363 -11.63 -6.32 6.86
C GLY A 363 -10.64 -7.09 7.70
N MET A 364 -9.89 -7.95 7.04
CA MET A 364 -8.83 -8.75 7.62
C MET A 364 -7.79 -9.06 6.55
N THR A 365 -6.59 -9.44 6.95
CA THR A 365 -5.50 -9.74 6.01
C THR A 365 -5.90 -10.82 5.01
N GLU A 366 -6.60 -11.87 5.46
CA GLU A 366 -7.00 -13.04 4.67
C GLU A 366 -8.00 -12.73 3.54
N VAL A 367 -8.60 -11.55 3.54
CA VAL A 367 -9.47 -11.07 2.43
C VAL A 367 -8.86 -9.85 1.71
N SER A 368 -7.55 -9.73 1.73
CA SER A 368 -6.78 -8.62 1.10
C SER A 368 -7.18 -7.23 1.62
N SER A 369 -7.59 -7.10 2.86
CA SER A 369 -7.96 -5.89 3.58
C SER A 369 -9.47 -5.69 3.76
N ALA A 370 -10.20 -5.17 2.77
CA ALA A 370 -11.60 -4.76 2.95
C ALA A 370 -12.57 -5.87 2.53
N ALA A 371 -13.44 -6.30 3.46
CA ALA A 371 -14.50 -7.26 3.22
C ALA A 371 -15.86 -6.54 3.06
N THR A 372 -16.11 -5.51 3.88
CA THR A 372 -17.36 -4.72 3.81
C THR A 372 -17.06 -3.25 4.08
N ILE A 373 -17.85 -2.38 3.46
CA ILE A 373 -17.81 -0.93 3.69
C ILE A 373 -19.25 -0.45 3.86
N ALA A 374 -19.50 0.31 4.94
CA ALA A 374 -20.73 1.04 5.18
C ALA A 374 -20.45 2.54 5.04
N ALA A 375 -21.29 3.23 4.27
CA ALA A 375 -21.27 4.67 4.06
C ALA A 375 -22.63 5.27 4.36
#